data_8ce284e7b96f6cbe6143f833540c8043
#
_entry.id   8ce284e7b96f6cbe6143f833540c8043
#
_cell.length_a   1.000
_cell.length_b   1.000
_cell.length_c   1.000
_cell.angle_alpha   90.00
_cell.angle_beta   90.00
_cell.angle_gamma   90.00
#
_symmetry.space_group_name_H-M   'P 1'
#
loop_
_entity.id
_entity.type
_entity.pdbx_description
1 polymer ?
#
loop_
_entity_poly.entity_id
_entity_poly.type
_entity_poly.pdbx_seq_one_letter_code
_entity_poly.pdbx_strand_id
1 'polypeptide(L)'
;MYFGLSEEQTFFQDNVKKFLDDQAPLDVIRQITAEKNTSIQEEIRQGLTNLGLNALLLPEEYGGLGLDLLFAAAVSEGLGSGVAPIAFSGSYVMAPLAIIHGGSDAQKENYLTKIASNTVKFGIGLSEYIGAREDAKLIINGNKVNGKALFVIDADDASHFILSDDQGTMFIVDADDSGLEVIELTSVDKTRSYVEILLNNVTAEILDNTVKNNNAIEKTIDAGRIMLAADSVGAAQVMIDKSVEYAKERKQFGRVIGSFQAVKHMCAEMTAELEPCYAIVWHAAHCFDYIPEEARLLACQSKSHISEVTKMVAKKSTEVHGGMGFTDLLGLHYWFKRIGMNRQLLGSPELVRDEAGKIQGF
;
A
#
# COMPACT_ATOMS: atom_id res chain seq x y z
N MET A 1 -13.70 10.91 -24.57
CA MET A 1 -12.54 10.68 -23.68
C MET A 1 -12.87 9.45 -22.86
N TYR A 2 -12.09 8.39 -22.93
CA TYR A 2 -12.32 7.17 -22.17
C TYR A 2 -11.68 7.37 -20.79
N PHE A 3 -12.46 7.24 -19.73
CA PHE A 3 -12.00 7.29 -18.36
C PHE A 3 -12.02 5.85 -17.80
N GLY A 4 -10.90 5.17 -17.83
CA GLY A 4 -10.78 3.81 -17.32
C GLY A 4 -9.39 3.27 -17.59
N LEU A 5 -9.11 2.08 -17.09
CA LEU A 5 -7.88 1.37 -17.38
C LEU A 5 -7.82 1.00 -18.87
N SER A 6 -6.64 1.07 -19.48
CA SER A 6 -6.40 0.55 -20.81
C SER A 6 -6.59 -0.97 -20.87
N GLU A 7 -6.69 -1.53 -22.08
CA GLU A 7 -6.74 -2.99 -22.24
C GLU A 7 -5.51 -3.67 -21.65
N GLU A 8 -4.35 -3.06 -21.78
CA GLU A 8 -3.09 -3.57 -21.25
C GLU A 8 -3.05 -3.54 -19.71
N GLN A 9 -3.47 -2.43 -19.10
CA GLN A 9 -3.59 -2.31 -17.65
C GLN A 9 -4.59 -3.31 -17.08
N THR A 10 -5.75 -3.47 -17.74
CA THR A 10 -6.78 -4.44 -17.35
C THR A 10 -6.25 -5.87 -17.46
N PHE A 11 -5.59 -6.21 -18.57
CA PHE A 11 -5.00 -7.53 -18.78
C PHE A 11 -3.95 -7.86 -17.71
N PHE A 12 -3.11 -6.89 -17.35
CA PHE A 12 -2.09 -7.08 -16.31
C PHE A 12 -2.73 -7.27 -14.94
N GLN A 13 -3.73 -6.45 -14.58
CA GLN A 13 -4.50 -6.58 -13.35
C GLN A 13 -5.17 -7.95 -13.24
N ASP A 14 -5.80 -8.42 -14.33
CA ASP A 14 -6.48 -9.72 -14.38
C ASP A 14 -5.50 -10.88 -14.18
N ASN A 15 -4.28 -10.79 -14.74
CA ASN A 15 -3.25 -11.78 -14.51
C ASN A 15 -2.81 -11.82 -13.03
N VAL A 16 -2.69 -10.67 -12.37
CA VAL A 16 -2.39 -10.61 -10.94
C VAL A 16 -3.53 -11.22 -10.12
N LYS A 17 -4.79 -10.86 -10.40
CA LYS A 17 -5.98 -11.43 -9.72
C LYS A 17 -6.04 -12.94 -9.90
N LYS A 18 -5.90 -13.43 -11.14
CA LYS A 18 -5.89 -14.86 -11.44
C LYS A 18 -4.77 -15.60 -10.71
N PHE A 19 -3.56 -15.03 -10.70
CA PHE A 19 -2.45 -15.63 -9.96
C PHE A 19 -2.76 -15.76 -8.47
N LEU A 20 -3.36 -14.72 -7.86
CA LEU A 20 -3.73 -14.75 -6.44
C LEU A 20 -4.86 -15.74 -6.17
N ASP A 21 -5.87 -15.84 -7.03
CA ASP A 21 -6.95 -16.83 -6.90
C ASP A 21 -6.40 -18.26 -6.92
N ASP A 22 -5.38 -18.53 -7.76
CA ASP A 22 -4.78 -19.84 -7.92
C ASP A 22 -3.75 -20.16 -6.80
N GLN A 23 -2.91 -19.20 -6.40
CA GLN A 23 -1.75 -19.45 -5.53
C GLN A 23 -1.93 -18.94 -4.09
N ALA A 24 -2.82 -17.99 -3.87
CA ALA A 24 -3.07 -17.37 -2.57
C ALA A 24 -4.57 -17.40 -2.16
N PRO A 25 -5.29 -18.53 -2.36
CA PRO A 25 -6.66 -18.63 -1.88
C PRO A 25 -6.71 -18.44 -0.35
N LEU A 26 -7.90 -18.18 0.17
CA LEU A 26 -8.10 -17.81 1.58
C LEU A 26 -7.48 -18.81 2.58
N ASP A 27 -7.47 -20.10 2.24
CA ASP A 27 -6.87 -21.13 3.12
C ASP A 27 -5.34 -21.02 3.17
N VAL A 28 -4.70 -20.62 2.08
CA VAL A 28 -3.26 -20.31 2.04
C VAL A 28 -2.97 -19.04 2.85
N ILE A 29 -3.80 -18.00 2.72
CA ILE A 29 -3.69 -16.78 3.55
C ILE A 29 -3.81 -17.11 5.04
N ARG A 30 -4.73 -18.01 5.43
CA ARG A 30 -4.86 -18.49 6.81
C ARG A 30 -3.58 -19.17 7.31
N GLN A 31 -2.98 -20.05 6.49
CA GLN A 31 -1.73 -20.73 6.85
C GLN A 31 -0.60 -19.72 7.07
N ILE A 32 -0.40 -18.77 6.15
CA ILE A 32 0.63 -17.74 6.26
C ILE A 32 0.45 -16.93 7.54
N THR A 33 -0.79 -16.48 7.83
CA THR A 33 -1.06 -15.58 8.95
C THR A 33 -1.11 -16.27 10.32
N ALA A 34 -1.40 -17.56 10.36
CA ALA A 34 -1.44 -18.37 11.59
C ALA A 34 -0.08 -18.95 11.96
N GLU A 35 0.64 -19.47 10.97
CA GLU A 35 1.86 -20.25 11.17
C GLU A 35 3.13 -19.43 10.88
N LYS A 36 2.99 -18.17 10.44
CA LYS A 36 4.09 -17.35 9.89
C LYS A 36 4.89 -18.14 8.82
N ASN A 37 4.16 -18.78 7.91
CA ASN A 37 4.78 -19.64 6.89
C ASN A 37 5.44 -18.79 5.80
N THR A 38 6.71 -18.49 6.04
CA THR A 38 7.53 -17.64 5.16
C THR A 38 7.86 -18.29 3.81
N SER A 39 7.88 -19.63 3.73
CA SER A 39 8.20 -20.31 2.45
C SER A 39 7.07 -20.15 1.42
N ILE A 40 5.82 -20.33 1.82
CA ILE A 40 4.67 -20.12 0.93
C ILE A 40 4.55 -18.64 0.54
N GLN A 41 4.78 -17.75 1.48
CA GLN A 41 4.79 -16.31 1.21
C GLN A 41 5.87 -15.94 0.18
N GLU A 42 7.06 -16.52 0.29
CA GLU A 42 8.15 -16.33 -0.65
C GLU A 42 7.82 -16.88 -2.05
N GLU A 43 7.17 -18.06 -2.15
CA GLU A 43 6.71 -18.61 -3.43
C GLU A 43 5.70 -17.68 -4.12
N ILE A 44 4.72 -17.13 -3.38
CA ILE A 44 3.76 -16.16 -3.89
C ILE A 44 4.50 -14.89 -4.35
N ARG A 45 5.42 -14.36 -3.55
CA ARG A 45 6.22 -13.19 -3.90
C ARG A 45 7.03 -13.44 -5.17
N GLN A 46 7.70 -14.58 -5.27
CA GLN A 46 8.49 -14.93 -6.46
C GLN A 46 7.60 -15.04 -7.71
N GLY A 47 6.43 -15.64 -7.59
CA GLY A 47 5.47 -15.73 -8.70
C GLY A 47 5.03 -14.35 -9.19
N LEU A 48 4.73 -13.42 -8.29
CA LEU A 48 4.37 -12.05 -8.63
C LEU A 48 5.57 -11.26 -9.19
N THR A 49 6.77 -11.49 -8.66
CA THR A 49 8.00 -10.92 -9.24
C THR A 49 8.22 -11.41 -10.68
N ASN A 50 7.95 -12.69 -10.96
CA ASN A 50 8.03 -13.23 -12.33
C ASN A 50 7.00 -12.60 -13.30
N LEU A 51 5.92 -12.01 -12.79
CA LEU A 51 5.00 -11.15 -13.55
C LEU A 51 5.56 -9.72 -13.74
N GLY A 52 6.69 -9.38 -13.17
CA GLY A 52 7.35 -8.08 -13.34
C GLY A 52 6.98 -7.02 -12.31
N LEU A 53 6.34 -7.39 -11.18
CA LEU A 53 5.86 -6.40 -10.20
C LEU A 53 6.96 -5.54 -9.60
N ASN A 54 8.16 -6.08 -9.40
CA ASN A 54 9.30 -5.35 -8.86
C ASN A 54 9.93 -4.35 -9.85
N ALA A 55 9.62 -4.48 -11.14
CA ALA A 55 10.22 -3.71 -12.22
C ALA A 55 9.27 -2.68 -12.86
N LEU A 56 7.99 -2.62 -12.40
CA LEU A 56 6.93 -1.82 -13.04
C LEU A 56 7.34 -0.37 -13.31
N LEU A 57 7.77 0.34 -12.28
CA LEU A 57 8.05 1.79 -12.32
C LEU A 57 9.52 2.11 -12.63
N LEU A 58 10.38 1.11 -12.69
CA LEU A 58 11.79 1.32 -12.95
C LEU A 58 11.99 1.72 -14.41
N PRO A 59 12.83 2.74 -14.70
CA PRO A 59 13.20 3.06 -16.07
C PRO A 59 13.85 1.88 -16.79
N GLU A 60 13.61 1.76 -18.11
CA GLU A 60 14.16 0.69 -18.93
C GLU A 60 15.69 0.61 -18.90
N GLU A 61 16.36 1.75 -18.77
CA GLU A 61 17.83 1.85 -18.64
C GLU A 61 18.38 1.12 -17.43
N TYR A 62 17.57 0.92 -16.36
CA TYR A 62 17.94 0.14 -15.17
C TYR A 62 17.33 -1.27 -15.15
N GLY A 63 16.79 -1.73 -16.30
CA GLY A 63 16.19 -3.06 -16.43
C GLY A 63 14.73 -3.13 -15.99
N GLY A 64 14.04 -2.00 -15.90
CA GLY A 64 12.63 -1.89 -15.58
C GLY A 64 11.70 -1.96 -16.79
N LEU A 65 10.40 -1.82 -16.54
CA LEU A 65 9.34 -1.80 -17.56
C LEU A 65 8.96 -0.37 -17.97
N GLY A 66 9.40 0.66 -17.24
CA GLY A 66 9.11 2.06 -17.55
C GLY A 66 7.63 2.43 -17.54
N LEU A 67 6.80 1.70 -16.79
CA LEU A 67 5.36 1.93 -16.73
C LEU A 67 5.02 3.07 -15.77
N ASP A 68 3.83 3.63 -15.92
CA ASP A 68 3.35 4.74 -15.10
C ASP A 68 2.71 4.29 -13.77
N LEU A 69 2.42 5.25 -12.89
CA LEU A 69 1.83 4.98 -11.59
C LEU A 69 0.42 4.39 -11.71
N LEU A 70 -0.30 4.62 -12.82
CA LEU A 70 -1.62 4.05 -13.05
C LEU A 70 -1.56 2.52 -13.22
N PHE A 71 -0.49 1.99 -13.84
CA PHE A 71 -0.23 0.54 -13.86
C PHE A 71 -0.04 -0.02 -12.45
N ALA A 72 0.79 0.66 -11.65
CA ALA A 72 1.02 0.24 -10.26
C ALA A 72 -0.28 0.31 -9.43
N ALA A 73 -1.15 1.30 -9.67
CA ALA A 73 -2.45 1.41 -9.01
C ALA A 73 -3.39 0.25 -9.40
N ALA A 74 -3.44 -0.13 -10.68
CA ALA A 74 -4.21 -1.28 -11.14
C ALA A 74 -3.72 -2.60 -10.49
N VAL A 75 -2.40 -2.77 -10.38
CA VAL A 75 -1.80 -3.90 -9.66
C VAL A 75 -2.17 -3.86 -8.18
N SER A 76 -2.05 -2.70 -7.51
CA SER A 76 -2.35 -2.56 -6.08
C SER A 76 -3.82 -2.89 -5.77
N GLU A 77 -4.75 -2.50 -6.65
CA GLU A 77 -6.17 -2.90 -6.56
C GLU A 77 -6.33 -4.42 -6.63
N GLY A 78 -5.66 -5.09 -7.57
CA GLY A 78 -5.63 -6.55 -7.68
C GLY A 78 -5.06 -7.22 -6.42
N LEU A 79 -3.96 -6.70 -5.88
CA LEU A 79 -3.36 -7.19 -4.63
C LEU A 79 -4.29 -7.02 -3.43
N GLY A 80 -5.00 -5.91 -3.35
CA GLY A 80 -6.00 -5.65 -2.32
C GLY A 80 -7.18 -6.62 -2.39
N SER A 81 -7.65 -6.95 -3.60
CA SER A 81 -8.73 -7.91 -3.80
C SER A 81 -8.37 -9.31 -3.28
N GLY A 82 -7.14 -9.78 -3.50
CA GLY A 82 -6.64 -11.05 -3.00
C GLY A 82 -6.08 -11.01 -1.58
N VAL A 83 -6.11 -9.86 -0.87
CA VAL A 83 -5.38 -9.65 0.40
C VAL A 83 -3.95 -10.20 0.34
N ALA A 84 -3.27 -9.93 -0.77
CA ALA A 84 -1.97 -10.51 -1.09
C ALA A 84 -0.97 -10.33 0.06
N PRO A 85 -0.32 -11.41 0.54
CA PRO A 85 0.58 -11.36 1.69
C PRO A 85 2.00 -11.00 1.26
N ILE A 86 2.14 -9.89 0.55
CA ILE A 86 3.43 -9.43 0.02
C ILE A 86 3.68 -7.96 0.28
N ALA A 87 4.94 -7.60 0.30
CA ALA A 87 5.44 -6.25 0.19
C ALA A 87 5.21 -5.73 -1.24
N PHE A 88 4.58 -4.57 -1.42
CA PHE A 88 4.41 -3.95 -2.73
C PHE A 88 4.54 -2.42 -2.67
N SER A 89 3.67 -1.76 -1.91
CA SER A 89 3.58 -0.29 -1.89
C SER A 89 4.89 0.36 -1.47
N GLY A 90 5.54 -0.17 -0.44
CA GLY A 90 6.84 0.31 0.03
C GLY A 90 7.98 -0.13 -0.87
N SER A 91 8.14 -1.44 -1.07
CA SER A 91 9.32 -2.02 -1.73
C SER A 91 9.36 -1.78 -3.24
N TYR A 92 8.21 -1.86 -3.93
CA TYR A 92 8.17 -1.85 -5.40
C TYR A 92 7.61 -0.54 -5.99
N VAL A 93 7.06 0.36 -5.14
CA VAL A 93 6.59 1.68 -5.59
C VAL A 93 7.34 2.80 -4.89
N MET A 94 7.24 2.90 -3.57
CA MET A 94 7.80 4.04 -2.84
C MET A 94 9.33 4.05 -2.86
N ALA A 95 9.99 2.92 -2.62
CA ALA A 95 11.45 2.85 -2.60
C ALA A 95 12.08 3.17 -3.96
N PRO A 96 11.63 2.60 -5.09
CA PRO A 96 12.08 3.04 -6.41
C PRO A 96 11.90 4.54 -6.65
N LEU A 97 10.72 5.09 -6.35
CA LEU A 97 10.43 6.51 -6.56
C LEU A 97 11.28 7.42 -5.66
N ALA A 98 11.54 7.00 -4.40
CA ALA A 98 12.46 7.72 -3.52
C ALA A 98 13.88 7.83 -4.15
N ILE A 99 14.38 6.74 -4.74
CA ILE A 99 15.68 6.69 -5.39
C ILE A 99 15.66 7.47 -6.73
N ILE A 100 14.61 7.31 -7.54
CA ILE A 100 14.47 8.02 -8.84
C ILE A 100 14.46 9.53 -8.64
N HIS A 101 13.71 10.03 -7.65
CA HIS A 101 13.55 11.46 -7.42
C HIS A 101 14.59 12.04 -6.45
N GLY A 102 15.09 11.23 -5.50
CA GLY A 102 16.00 11.69 -4.44
C GLY A 102 17.45 11.29 -4.61
N GLY A 103 17.74 10.26 -5.39
CA GLY A 103 19.10 9.76 -5.58
C GLY A 103 19.90 10.49 -6.67
N SER A 104 21.22 10.50 -6.53
CA SER A 104 22.15 10.84 -7.61
C SER A 104 22.17 9.75 -8.68
N ASP A 105 22.74 10.03 -9.85
CA ASP A 105 22.82 9.06 -10.94
C ASP A 105 23.58 7.79 -10.52
N ALA A 106 24.63 7.93 -9.70
CA ALA A 106 25.36 6.79 -9.14
C ALA A 106 24.49 5.94 -8.19
N GLN A 107 23.64 6.58 -7.38
CA GLN A 107 22.72 5.88 -6.49
C GLN A 107 21.61 5.17 -7.27
N LYS A 108 21.06 5.82 -8.31
CA LYS A 108 20.08 5.20 -9.21
C LYS A 108 20.66 3.96 -9.88
N GLU A 109 21.84 4.07 -10.50
CA GLU A 109 22.52 2.93 -11.15
C GLU A 109 22.76 1.78 -10.15
N ASN A 110 23.22 2.10 -8.94
CA ASN A 110 23.52 1.10 -7.93
C ASN A 110 22.29 0.36 -7.42
N TYR A 111 21.18 1.08 -7.14
CA TYR A 111 20.03 0.48 -6.45
C TYR A 111 18.91 0.05 -7.39
N LEU A 112 18.59 0.82 -8.46
CA LEU A 112 17.48 0.47 -9.33
C LEU A 112 17.76 -0.80 -10.13
N THR A 113 18.99 -1.03 -10.59
CA THR A 113 19.39 -2.29 -11.23
C THR A 113 19.27 -3.50 -10.32
N LYS A 114 19.55 -3.31 -9.02
CA LYS A 114 19.42 -4.37 -8.02
C LYS A 114 17.96 -4.65 -7.65
N ILE A 115 17.11 -3.64 -7.64
CA ILE A 115 15.66 -3.82 -7.48
C ILE A 115 15.10 -4.57 -8.70
N ALA A 116 15.45 -4.17 -9.92
CA ALA A 116 15.03 -4.84 -11.14
C ALA A 116 15.41 -6.32 -11.15
N SER A 117 16.63 -6.65 -10.74
CA SER A 117 17.12 -8.02 -10.62
C SER A 117 16.66 -8.76 -9.35
N ASN A 118 15.83 -8.13 -8.51
CA ASN A 118 15.34 -8.66 -7.22
C ASN A 118 16.45 -9.13 -6.26
N THR A 119 17.63 -8.49 -6.34
CA THR A 119 18.78 -8.80 -5.46
C THR A 119 18.83 -7.92 -4.22
N VAL A 120 18.09 -6.79 -4.21
CA VAL A 120 17.92 -5.89 -3.07
C VAL A 120 16.45 -5.64 -2.85
N LYS A 121 16.03 -5.70 -1.58
CA LYS A 121 14.68 -5.37 -1.12
C LYS A 121 14.75 -4.22 -0.13
N PHE A 122 13.80 -3.32 -0.23
CA PHE A 122 13.69 -2.16 0.63
C PHE A 122 12.45 -2.22 1.51
N GLY A 123 12.62 -1.96 2.80
CA GLY A 123 11.57 -1.44 3.64
C GLY A 123 11.59 0.10 3.63
N ILE A 124 10.47 0.77 3.89
CA ILE A 124 10.40 2.22 3.89
C ILE A 124 9.67 2.79 5.10
N GLY A 125 10.28 3.79 5.75
CA GLY A 125 9.74 4.47 6.94
C GLY A 125 9.90 5.98 6.82
N LEU A 126 8.78 6.68 6.54
CA LEU A 126 8.71 8.13 6.35
C LEU A 126 7.78 8.80 7.36
N SER A 127 7.45 8.12 8.47
CA SER A 127 6.48 8.59 9.47
C SER A 127 6.95 9.84 10.22
N GLU A 128 8.24 10.04 10.35
CA GLU A 128 8.82 11.22 11.00
C GLU A 128 8.50 12.50 10.23
N TYR A 129 8.60 12.47 8.90
CA TYR A 129 8.22 13.59 8.04
C TYR A 129 6.72 13.88 8.06
N ILE A 130 5.91 12.83 8.14
CA ILE A 130 4.44 12.96 8.20
C ILE A 130 3.98 13.50 9.56
N GLY A 131 4.83 13.44 10.59
CA GLY A 131 4.46 13.84 11.95
C GLY A 131 3.49 12.88 12.64
N ALA A 132 3.57 11.60 12.31
CA ALA A 132 2.64 10.59 12.81
C ALA A 132 2.73 10.36 14.32
N ARG A 133 3.92 10.57 14.91
CA ARG A 133 4.16 10.45 16.35
C ARG A 133 5.28 11.39 16.82
N GLU A 134 5.10 11.98 18.01
CA GLU A 134 6.07 12.93 18.58
C GLU A 134 7.33 12.27 19.16
N ASP A 135 7.27 10.97 19.49
CA ASP A 135 8.36 10.22 20.12
C ASP A 135 9.31 9.55 19.13
N ALA A 136 9.03 9.65 17.83
CA ALA A 136 9.91 9.18 16.77
C ALA A 136 10.76 10.36 16.28
N LYS A 137 12.07 10.21 16.33
CA LYS A 137 13.02 11.17 15.77
C LYS A 137 14.23 10.45 15.24
N LEU A 138 14.64 10.85 14.04
CA LEU A 138 15.89 10.46 13.44
C LEU A 138 16.80 11.68 13.32
N ILE A 139 18.01 11.56 13.89
CA ILE A 139 18.99 12.64 13.91
C ILE A 139 20.19 12.22 13.08
N ILE A 140 20.45 12.97 12.03
CA ILE A 140 21.57 12.75 11.12
C ILE A 140 22.74 13.64 11.50
N ASN A 141 23.91 13.03 11.77
CA ASN A 141 25.17 13.73 12.04
C ASN A 141 26.24 13.23 11.05
N GLY A 142 26.47 14.00 9.99
CA GLY A 142 27.30 13.56 8.86
C GLY A 142 26.66 12.37 8.16
N ASN A 143 27.31 11.21 8.19
CA ASN A 143 26.77 9.95 7.66
C ASN A 143 26.33 8.98 8.76
N LYS A 144 26.14 9.46 9.99
CA LYS A 144 25.68 8.64 11.11
C LYS A 144 24.29 9.06 11.55
N VAL A 145 23.43 8.06 11.77
CA VAL A 145 22.03 8.26 12.21
C VAL A 145 21.79 7.60 13.53
N ASN A 146 21.05 8.33 14.38
CA ASN A 146 20.56 7.86 15.67
C ASN A 146 19.07 8.15 15.78
N GLY A 147 18.35 7.32 16.52
CA GLY A 147 16.94 7.53 16.83
C GLY A 147 16.06 6.35 16.49
N LYS A 148 14.81 6.64 16.14
CA LYS A 148 13.78 5.64 15.95
C LYS A 148 12.91 5.98 14.74
N ALA A 149 12.73 5.01 13.84
CA ALA A 149 11.74 5.06 12.78
C ALA A 149 10.54 4.18 13.12
N LEU A 150 9.33 4.75 13.02
CA LEU A 150 8.08 4.05 13.33
C LEU A 150 7.34 3.67 12.06
N PHE A 151 6.56 2.59 12.14
CA PHE A 151 5.69 2.13 11.05
C PHE A 151 6.42 1.97 9.71
N VAL A 152 7.60 1.40 9.75
CA VAL A 152 8.32 1.00 8.55
C VAL A 152 7.53 -0.13 7.88
N ILE A 153 7.14 0.07 6.64
CA ILE A 153 6.33 -0.86 5.86
C ILE A 153 7.21 -1.69 4.95
N ASP A 154 6.71 -2.87 4.57
CA ASP A 154 7.38 -3.78 3.63
C ASP A 154 8.79 -4.20 4.10
N ALA A 155 8.92 -4.43 5.41
CA ALA A 155 10.19 -4.76 6.04
C ALA A 155 10.56 -6.25 5.95
N ASP A 156 9.65 -7.12 5.47
CA ASP A 156 9.90 -8.55 5.33
C ASP A 156 11.08 -8.80 4.38
N ASP A 157 12.12 -9.46 4.90
CA ASP A 157 13.34 -9.77 4.15
C ASP A 157 14.03 -8.54 3.52
N ALA A 158 13.77 -7.34 4.02
CA ALA A 158 14.43 -6.13 3.55
C ALA A 158 15.93 -6.19 3.86
N SER A 159 16.76 -6.03 2.84
CA SER A 159 18.20 -5.89 3.00
C SER A 159 18.64 -4.45 3.29
N HIS A 160 17.78 -3.49 2.96
CA HIS A 160 18.01 -2.07 3.19
C HIS A 160 16.70 -1.38 3.61
N PHE A 161 16.83 -0.25 4.29
CA PHE A 161 15.70 0.60 4.62
C PHE A 161 15.91 2.01 4.09
N ILE A 162 14.86 2.58 3.48
CA ILE A 162 14.80 4.02 3.21
C ILE A 162 14.03 4.67 4.34
N LEU A 163 14.69 5.57 5.04
CA LEU A 163 14.13 6.30 6.17
C LEU A 163 14.24 7.81 5.92
N SER A 164 13.50 8.62 6.66
CA SER A 164 13.62 10.08 6.59
C SER A 164 13.68 10.71 7.97
N ASP A 165 14.32 11.87 8.04
CA ASP A 165 14.15 12.77 9.17
C ASP A 165 12.85 13.59 9.06
N ASP A 166 12.59 14.45 10.04
CA ASP A 166 11.41 15.34 10.07
C ASP A 166 11.52 16.53 9.10
N GLN A 167 12.70 16.74 8.46
CA GLN A 167 12.93 17.77 7.47
C GLN A 167 12.80 17.24 6.03
N GLY A 168 12.57 15.94 5.86
CA GLY A 168 12.42 15.31 4.55
C GLY A 168 13.72 14.83 3.90
N THR A 169 14.84 14.83 4.64
CA THR A 169 16.06 14.20 4.17
C THR A 169 15.90 12.69 4.20
N MET A 170 15.92 12.05 3.04
CA MET A 170 15.87 10.60 2.92
C MET A 170 17.24 9.99 2.89
N PHE A 171 17.40 8.82 3.48
CA PHE A 171 18.65 8.08 3.51
C PHE A 171 18.44 6.58 3.52
N ILE A 172 19.44 5.86 3.03
CA ILE A 172 19.48 4.40 2.98
C ILE A 172 20.37 3.89 4.12
N VAL A 173 19.90 2.89 4.84
CA VAL A 173 20.66 2.13 5.82
C VAL A 173 20.65 0.65 5.48
N ASP A 174 21.76 -0.03 5.74
CA ASP A 174 21.88 -1.48 5.60
C ASP A 174 21.20 -2.18 6.78
N ALA A 175 20.36 -3.18 6.51
CA ALA A 175 19.68 -3.94 7.55
C ALA A 175 20.66 -4.74 8.44
N ASP A 176 21.86 -5.07 7.92
CA ASP A 176 22.90 -5.80 8.63
C ASP A 176 23.83 -4.88 9.46
N ASP A 177 23.64 -3.54 9.47
CA ASP A 177 24.45 -2.64 10.32
C ASP A 177 24.26 -3.00 11.79
N SER A 178 25.36 -3.23 12.50
CA SER A 178 25.37 -3.68 13.90
C SER A 178 24.70 -2.72 14.89
N GLY A 179 24.47 -1.46 14.49
CA GLY A 179 23.76 -0.44 15.25
C GLY A 179 22.27 -0.39 14.98
N LEU A 180 21.77 -1.25 14.06
CA LEU A 180 20.37 -1.30 13.66
C LEU A 180 19.65 -2.47 14.36
N GLU A 181 18.50 -2.17 14.97
CA GLU A 181 17.62 -3.19 15.56
C GLU A 181 16.22 -3.07 14.94
N VAL A 182 15.70 -4.19 14.43
CA VAL A 182 14.35 -4.29 13.87
C VAL A 182 13.42 -4.90 14.91
N ILE A 183 12.35 -4.18 15.25
CA ILE A 183 11.33 -4.61 16.20
C ILE A 183 10.02 -4.85 15.45
N GLU A 184 9.58 -6.11 15.37
CA GLU A 184 8.28 -6.44 14.77
C GLU A 184 7.12 -5.83 15.55
N LEU A 185 6.20 -5.16 14.85
CA LEU A 185 4.98 -4.64 15.43
C LEU A 185 3.84 -5.64 15.29
N THR A 186 3.12 -5.87 16.37
CA THR A 186 1.90 -6.68 16.32
C THR A 186 0.78 -5.88 15.66
N SER A 187 0.47 -6.24 14.42
CA SER A 187 -0.58 -5.60 13.64
C SER A 187 -1.88 -6.43 13.62
N VAL A 188 -3.01 -5.75 13.43
CA VAL A 188 -4.31 -6.39 13.17
C VAL A 188 -4.35 -7.01 11.77
N ASP A 189 -3.70 -6.37 10.78
CA ASP A 189 -3.46 -6.94 9.45
C ASP A 189 -2.18 -7.79 9.52
N LYS A 190 -2.36 -9.11 9.46
CA LYS A 190 -1.27 -10.08 9.50
C LYS A 190 -0.77 -10.48 8.11
N THR A 191 -1.31 -9.90 7.06
CA THR A 191 -0.93 -10.21 5.68
C THR A 191 0.29 -9.41 5.21
N ARG A 192 0.68 -8.38 5.96
CA ARG A 192 1.87 -7.55 5.71
C ARG A 192 2.61 -7.29 7.02
N SER A 193 3.92 -7.02 6.94
CA SER A 193 4.72 -6.68 8.10
C SER A 193 4.85 -5.18 8.31
N TYR A 194 4.97 -4.82 9.57
CA TYR A 194 5.24 -3.46 10.03
C TYR A 194 6.25 -3.54 11.14
N VAL A 195 7.27 -2.71 11.08
CA VAL A 195 8.33 -2.72 12.10
C VAL A 195 8.60 -1.32 12.63
N GLU A 196 9.25 -1.30 13.79
CA GLU A 196 9.96 -0.16 14.34
C GLU A 196 11.46 -0.45 14.16
N ILE A 197 12.24 0.58 13.79
CA ILE A 197 13.68 0.45 13.63
C ILE A 197 14.36 1.38 14.64
N LEU A 198 15.22 0.81 15.47
CA LEU A 198 16.10 1.56 16.34
C LEU A 198 17.47 1.70 15.69
N LEU A 199 18.02 2.89 15.72
CA LEU A 199 19.30 3.26 15.11
C LEU A 199 20.23 3.83 16.18
N ASN A 200 21.39 3.21 16.35
CA ASN A 200 22.43 3.66 17.26
C ASN A 200 23.75 3.77 16.48
N ASN A 201 24.08 4.98 16.07
CA ASN A 201 25.30 5.28 15.30
C ASN A 201 25.41 4.48 13.97
N VAL A 202 24.26 4.21 13.34
CA VAL A 202 24.15 3.47 12.08
C VAL A 202 24.74 4.29 10.93
N THR A 203 25.43 3.65 9.99
CA THR A 203 25.92 4.32 8.79
C THR A 203 24.78 4.49 7.79
N ALA A 204 24.56 5.73 7.36
CA ALA A 204 23.54 6.08 6.38
C ALA A 204 24.15 6.64 5.11
N GLU A 205 23.60 6.24 3.97
CA GLU A 205 23.83 6.87 2.69
C GLU A 205 22.67 7.83 2.40
N ILE A 206 22.94 9.13 2.44
CA ILE A 206 21.93 10.17 2.18
C ILE A 206 21.60 10.16 0.68
N LEU A 207 20.31 10.23 0.34
CA LEU A 207 19.89 10.45 -1.04
C LEU A 207 20.19 11.92 -1.41
N ASP A 208 21.14 12.12 -2.29
CA ASP A 208 21.82 13.39 -2.53
C ASP A 208 20.88 14.56 -2.87
N ASN A 209 19.78 14.27 -3.58
CA ASN A 209 18.84 15.29 -4.04
C ASN A 209 17.71 15.60 -3.05
N THR A 210 17.73 15.01 -1.85
CA THR A 210 16.70 15.26 -0.82
C THR A 210 17.09 16.36 0.15
N VAL A 211 18.38 16.69 0.24
CA VAL A 211 18.87 17.73 1.12
C VAL A 211 18.33 19.10 0.67
N LYS A 212 17.50 19.72 1.49
CA LYS A 212 16.85 21.03 1.23
C LYS A 212 15.81 21.02 0.09
N ASN A 213 15.32 19.83 -0.29
CA ASN A 213 14.30 19.71 -1.32
C ASN A 213 13.31 18.59 -0.95
N ASN A 214 12.12 18.96 -0.54
CA ASN A 214 11.10 18.01 -0.11
C ASN A 214 10.32 17.36 -1.26
N ASN A 215 10.57 17.74 -2.50
CA ASN A 215 9.80 17.22 -3.64
C ASN A 215 9.90 15.68 -3.76
N ALA A 216 11.08 15.12 -3.52
CA ALA A 216 11.29 13.67 -3.62
C ALA A 216 10.49 12.88 -2.56
N ILE A 217 10.54 13.32 -1.29
CA ILE A 217 9.81 12.65 -0.22
C ILE A 217 8.30 12.84 -0.38
N GLU A 218 7.86 14.03 -0.79
CA GLU A 218 6.45 14.31 -1.04
C GLU A 218 5.89 13.42 -2.15
N LYS A 219 6.57 13.31 -3.29
CA LYS A 219 6.20 12.38 -4.37
C LYS A 219 6.16 10.92 -3.89
N THR A 220 7.15 10.52 -3.11
CA THR A 220 7.19 9.16 -2.55
C THR A 220 5.98 8.86 -1.67
N ILE A 221 5.59 9.79 -0.80
CA ILE A 221 4.42 9.68 0.07
C ILE A 221 3.12 9.68 -0.75
N ASP A 222 3.01 10.55 -1.74
CA ASP A 222 1.82 10.69 -2.58
C ASP A 222 1.57 9.39 -3.37
N ALA A 223 2.61 8.80 -3.96
CA ALA A 223 2.52 7.49 -4.62
C ALA A 223 2.07 6.40 -3.64
N GLY A 224 2.66 6.34 -2.44
CA GLY A 224 2.24 5.40 -1.41
C GLY A 224 0.78 5.58 -0.99
N ARG A 225 0.29 6.81 -0.84
CA ARG A 225 -1.12 7.12 -0.54
C ARG A 225 -2.06 6.62 -1.63
N ILE A 226 -1.69 6.80 -2.90
CA ILE A 226 -2.47 6.31 -4.05
C ILE A 226 -2.50 4.77 -4.04
N MET A 227 -1.38 4.11 -3.79
CA MET A 227 -1.33 2.64 -3.69
C MET A 227 -2.22 2.10 -2.57
N LEU A 228 -2.16 2.70 -1.37
CA LEU A 228 -3.01 2.29 -0.25
C LEU A 228 -4.51 2.52 -0.52
N ALA A 229 -4.85 3.57 -1.29
CA ALA A 229 -6.21 3.82 -1.73
C ALA A 229 -6.68 2.75 -2.74
N ALA A 230 -5.86 2.44 -3.75
CA ALA A 230 -6.14 1.40 -4.74
C ALA A 230 -6.33 0.01 -4.11
N ASP A 231 -5.42 -0.40 -3.23
CA ASP A 231 -5.51 -1.65 -2.46
C ASP A 231 -6.83 -1.72 -1.66
N SER A 232 -7.23 -0.60 -1.03
CA SER A 232 -8.48 -0.53 -0.28
C SER A 232 -9.73 -0.63 -1.16
N VAL A 233 -9.70 -0.07 -2.38
CA VAL A 233 -10.81 -0.20 -3.34
C VAL A 233 -10.99 -1.65 -3.76
N GLY A 234 -9.89 -2.34 -4.14
CA GLY A 234 -9.93 -3.76 -4.47
C GLY A 234 -10.44 -4.63 -3.33
N ALA A 235 -9.95 -4.37 -2.11
CA ALA A 235 -10.40 -5.06 -0.91
C ALA A 235 -11.91 -4.83 -0.61
N ALA A 236 -12.39 -3.61 -0.77
CA ALA A 236 -13.79 -3.26 -0.53
C ALA A 236 -14.73 -3.89 -1.57
N GLN A 237 -14.30 -3.97 -2.84
CA GLN A 237 -15.09 -4.62 -3.88
C GLN A 237 -15.37 -6.09 -3.54
N VAL A 238 -14.36 -6.83 -3.11
CA VAL A 238 -14.54 -8.23 -2.70
C VAL A 238 -15.51 -8.35 -1.52
N MET A 239 -15.47 -7.41 -0.58
CA MET A 239 -16.42 -7.40 0.54
C MET A 239 -17.86 -7.16 0.08
N ILE A 240 -18.08 -6.32 -0.94
CA ILE A 240 -19.41 -6.12 -1.56
C ILE A 240 -19.86 -7.42 -2.24
N ASP A 241 -19.01 -8.01 -3.08
CA ASP A 241 -19.35 -9.22 -3.83
C ASP A 241 -19.74 -10.36 -2.91
N LYS A 242 -18.93 -10.61 -1.86
CA LYS A 242 -19.25 -11.59 -0.80
C LYS A 242 -20.57 -11.28 -0.07
N SER A 243 -20.88 -10.01 0.17
CA SER A 243 -22.14 -9.60 0.79
C SER A 243 -23.33 -9.90 -0.10
N VAL A 244 -23.21 -9.64 -1.40
CA VAL A 244 -24.28 -9.90 -2.38
C VAL A 244 -24.51 -11.41 -2.53
N GLU A 245 -23.45 -12.20 -2.64
CA GLU A 245 -23.54 -13.67 -2.71
C GLU A 245 -24.19 -14.23 -1.44
N TYR A 246 -23.69 -13.84 -0.27
CA TYR A 246 -24.28 -14.28 1.00
C TYR A 246 -25.75 -13.90 1.12
N ALA A 247 -26.13 -12.69 0.70
CA ALA A 247 -27.51 -12.24 0.73
C ALA A 247 -28.44 -13.03 -0.21
N LYS A 248 -27.93 -13.57 -1.33
CA LYS A 248 -28.68 -14.44 -2.24
C LYS A 248 -28.88 -15.85 -1.70
N GLU A 249 -28.00 -16.35 -0.84
CA GLU A 249 -28.01 -17.73 -0.35
C GLU A 249 -28.61 -17.87 1.06
N ARG A 250 -28.26 -16.95 1.97
CA ARG A 250 -28.66 -17.00 3.37
C ARG A 250 -30.16 -16.82 3.54
N LYS A 251 -30.81 -17.77 4.22
CA LYS A 251 -32.24 -17.71 4.50
C LYS A 251 -32.52 -17.36 5.96
N GLN A 252 -33.46 -16.46 6.17
CA GLN A 252 -34.05 -16.11 7.45
C GLN A 252 -35.54 -15.78 7.24
N PHE A 253 -36.40 -16.10 8.22
CA PHE A 253 -37.84 -15.88 8.13
C PHE A 253 -38.47 -16.51 6.87
N GLY A 254 -38.00 -17.70 6.47
CA GLY A 254 -38.54 -18.47 5.34
C GLY A 254 -38.14 -18.00 3.94
N ARG A 255 -37.24 -17.00 3.81
CA ARG A 255 -36.76 -16.45 2.51
C ARG A 255 -35.31 -16.02 2.56
N VAL A 256 -34.71 -15.80 1.41
CA VAL A 256 -33.32 -15.28 1.33
C VAL A 256 -33.26 -13.86 1.90
N ILE A 257 -32.15 -13.54 2.62
CA ILE A 257 -32.03 -12.22 3.27
C ILE A 257 -31.96 -11.08 2.26
N GLY A 258 -31.43 -11.31 1.05
CA GLY A 258 -31.43 -10.36 -0.04
C GLY A 258 -32.82 -9.95 -0.54
N SER A 259 -33.90 -10.64 -0.12
CA SER A 259 -35.27 -10.20 -0.40
C SER A 259 -35.76 -9.06 0.50
N PHE A 260 -35.07 -8.81 1.64
CA PHE A 260 -35.42 -7.71 2.54
C PHE A 260 -34.86 -6.40 2.04
N GLN A 261 -35.69 -5.35 2.10
CA GLN A 261 -35.35 -4.00 1.59
C GLN A 261 -34.09 -3.44 2.26
N ALA A 262 -33.97 -3.60 3.58
CA ALA A 262 -32.81 -3.10 4.34
C ALA A 262 -31.49 -3.70 3.85
N VAL A 263 -31.44 -5.00 3.54
CA VAL A 263 -30.25 -5.68 3.03
C VAL A 263 -29.92 -5.20 1.61
N LYS A 264 -30.95 -5.06 0.75
CA LYS A 264 -30.76 -4.51 -0.61
C LYS A 264 -30.19 -3.10 -0.58
N HIS A 265 -30.73 -2.25 0.32
CA HIS A 265 -30.25 -0.86 0.43
C HIS A 265 -28.79 -0.81 0.92
N MET A 266 -28.40 -1.64 1.89
CA MET A 266 -27.01 -1.71 2.31
C MET A 266 -26.06 -2.11 1.16
N CYS A 267 -26.42 -3.14 0.37
CA CYS A 267 -25.60 -3.54 -0.78
C CYS A 267 -25.54 -2.44 -1.85
N ALA A 268 -26.69 -1.82 -2.16
CA ALA A 268 -26.77 -0.73 -3.16
C ALA A 268 -25.97 0.50 -2.72
N GLU A 269 -26.02 0.88 -1.45
CA GLU A 269 -25.27 2.00 -0.90
C GLU A 269 -23.76 1.72 -0.93
N MET A 270 -23.31 0.52 -0.53
CA MET A 270 -21.90 0.14 -0.63
C MET A 270 -21.38 0.28 -2.06
N THR A 271 -22.13 -0.21 -3.05
CA THR A 271 -21.76 -0.11 -4.47
C THR A 271 -21.77 1.34 -4.95
N ALA A 272 -22.81 2.11 -4.65
CA ALA A 272 -22.94 3.49 -5.08
C ALA A 272 -21.80 4.40 -4.57
N GLU A 273 -21.34 4.16 -3.34
CA GLU A 273 -20.25 4.93 -2.75
C GLU A 273 -18.85 4.45 -3.20
N LEU A 274 -18.69 3.15 -3.49
CA LEU A 274 -17.40 2.60 -3.94
C LEU A 274 -17.12 2.89 -5.42
N GLU A 275 -18.13 2.85 -6.28
CA GLU A 275 -17.97 3.01 -7.73
C GLU A 275 -17.20 4.27 -8.15
N PRO A 276 -17.49 5.47 -7.61
CA PRO A 276 -16.71 6.67 -7.93
C PRO A 276 -15.23 6.60 -7.48
N CYS A 277 -14.91 5.77 -6.48
CA CYS A 277 -13.57 5.68 -5.93
C CYS A 277 -12.54 5.16 -6.94
N TYR A 278 -12.96 4.32 -7.89
CA TYR A 278 -12.09 3.87 -8.99
C TYR A 278 -11.56 5.05 -9.81
N ALA A 279 -12.46 5.91 -10.27
CA ALA A 279 -12.08 7.08 -11.05
C ALA A 279 -11.17 8.04 -10.26
N ILE A 280 -11.40 8.19 -8.95
CA ILE A 280 -10.57 9.03 -8.07
C ILE A 280 -9.14 8.47 -7.99
N VAL A 281 -8.97 7.15 -7.80
CA VAL A 281 -7.64 6.49 -7.79
C VAL A 281 -6.94 6.65 -9.12
N TRP A 282 -7.62 6.31 -10.21
CA TRP A 282 -7.02 6.35 -11.54
C TRP A 282 -6.63 7.77 -11.95
N HIS A 283 -7.46 8.77 -11.60
CA HIS A 283 -7.15 10.17 -11.85
C HIS A 283 -5.95 10.63 -11.02
N ALA A 284 -5.89 10.30 -9.74
CA ALA A 284 -4.75 10.65 -8.89
C ALA A 284 -3.45 10.03 -9.39
N ALA A 285 -3.49 8.75 -9.80
CA ALA A 285 -2.34 8.06 -10.36
C ALA A 285 -1.90 8.66 -11.72
N HIS A 286 -2.85 8.98 -12.60
CA HIS A 286 -2.54 9.66 -13.87
C HIS A 286 -1.91 11.04 -13.65
N CYS A 287 -2.46 11.84 -12.75
CA CYS A 287 -1.93 13.18 -12.48
C CYS A 287 -0.55 13.15 -11.84
N PHE A 288 -0.20 12.09 -11.12
CA PHE A 288 1.14 11.93 -10.56
C PHE A 288 2.23 12.03 -11.63
N ASP A 289 2.01 11.41 -12.79
CA ASP A 289 2.99 11.38 -13.88
C ASP A 289 2.80 12.51 -14.89
N TYR A 290 1.56 12.93 -15.17
CA TYR A 290 1.24 13.79 -16.31
C TYR A 290 0.75 15.19 -15.95
N ILE A 291 0.29 15.44 -14.70
CA ILE A 291 -0.26 16.74 -14.24
C ILE A 291 0.29 17.02 -12.83
N PRO A 292 1.61 17.27 -12.71
CA PRO A 292 2.29 17.34 -11.40
C PRO A 292 1.77 18.45 -10.48
N GLU A 293 1.16 19.52 -11.02
CA GLU A 293 0.56 20.61 -10.25
C GLU A 293 -0.70 20.19 -9.48
N GLU A 294 -1.40 19.13 -9.91
CA GLU A 294 -2.59 18.59 -9.23
C GLU A 294 -2.27 17.35 -8.39
N ALA A 295 -1.14 16.69 -8.65
CA ALA A 295 -0.81 15.36 -8.16
C ALA A 295 -0.94 15.24 -6.63
N ARG A 296 -0.32 16.16 -5.87
CA ARG A 296 -0.33 16.12 -4.42
C ARG A 296 -1.71 16.29 -3.82
N LEU A 297 -2.49 17.26 -4.34
CA LEU A 297 -3.86 17.46 -3.88
C LEU A 297 -4.72 16.23 -4.12
N LEU A 298 -4.61 15.64 -5.33
CA LEU A 298 -5.37 14.45 -5.69
C LEU A 298 -4.95 13.21 -4.92
N ALA A 299 -3.67 13.05 -4.60
CA ALA A 299 -3.19 11.98 -3.71
C ALA A 299 -3.81 12.10 -2.32
N CYS A 300 -3.86 13.32 -1.76
CA CYS A 300 -4.51 13.60 -0.48
C CYS A 300 -6.02 13.33 -0.52
N GLN A 301 -6.71 13.80 -1.56
CA GLN A 301 -8.15 13.58 -1.75
C GLN A 301 -8.47 12.08 -1.91
N SER A 302 -7.72 11.38 -2.75
CA SER A 302 -7.85 9.94 -2.96
C SER A 302 -7.69 9.19 -1.63
N LYS A 303 -6.59 9.39 -0.93
CA LYS A 303 -6.32 8.74 0.35
C LYS A 303 -7.39 9.02 1.40
N SER A 304 -7.77 10.27 1.61
CA SER A 304 -8.70 10.64 2.66
C SER A 304 -10.14 10.18 2.38
N HIS A 305 -10.64 10.37 1.16
CA HIS A 305 -12.01 10.00 0.78
C HIS A 305 -12.18 8.48 0.75
N ILE A 306 -11.31 7.77 0.04
CA ILE A 306 -11.40 6.33 -0.13
C ILE A 306 -11.25 5.59 1.20
N SER A 307 -10.41 6.10 2.11
CA SER A 307 -10.29 5.53 3.45
C SER A 307 -11.63 5.52 4.23
N GLU A 308 -12.48 6.54 4.07
CA GLU A 308 -13.79 6.59 4.75
C GLU A 308 -14.83 5.73 4.01
N VAL A 309 -14.85 5.77 2.69
CA VAL A 309 -15.77 4.93 1.89
C VAL A 309 -15.50 3.45 2.14
N THR A 310 -14.25 3.01 2.02
CA THR A 310 -13.91 1.59 2.19
C THR A 310 -14.11 1.10 3.63
N LYS A 311 -13.89 1.95 4.63
CA LYS A 311 -14.27 1.69 6.03
C LYS A 311 -15.79 1.51 6.18
N MET A 312 -16.59 2.34 5.53
CA MET A 312 -18.05 2.21 5.53
C MET A 312 -18.47 0.89 4.88
N VAL A 313 -17.89 0.56 3.71
CA VAL A 313 -18.13 -0.72 3.02
C VAL A 313 -17.77 -1.90 3.93
N ALA A 314 -16.60 -1.89 4.57
CA ALA A 314 -16.16 -2.96 5.45
C ALA A 314 -17.14 -3.19 6.62
N LYS A 315 -17.64 -2.12 7.23
CA LYS A 315 -18.64 -2.21 8.31
C LYS A 315 -19.96 -2.77 7.81
N LYS A 316 -20.53 -2.22 6.74
CA LYS A 316 -21.82 -2.67 6.19
C LYS A 316 -21.76 -4.09 5.66
N SER A 317 -20.66 -4.47 5.01
CA SER A 317 -20.44 -5.85 4.60
C SER A 317 -20.51 -6.81 5.79
N THR A 318 -19.85 -6.47 6.91
CA THR A 318 -19.91 -7.26 8.14
C THR A 318 -21.34 -7.34 8.69
N GLU A 319 -22.09 -6.22 8.64
CA GLU A 319 -23.50 -6.18 9.07
C GLU A 319 -24.39 -7.08 8.21
N VAL A 320 -24.22 -7.10 6.88
CA VAL A 320 -24.95 -8.00 5.97
C VAL A 320 -24.74 -9.46 6.32
N HIS A 321 -23.53 -9.86 6.71
CA HIS A 321 -23.20 -11.22 7.12
C HIS A 321 -23.66 -11.53 8.56
N GLY A 322 -24.01 -10.53 9.36
CA GLY A 322 -24.41 -10.70 10.77
C GLY A 322 -23.30 -11.37 11.59
N GLY A 323 -23.69 -12.27 12.50
CA GLY A 323 -22.71 -12.98 13.34
C GLY A 323 -21.63 -13.75 12.57
N MET A 324 -21.95 -14.21 11.36
CA MET A 324 -20.98 -14.92 10.50
C MET A 324 -19.86 -13.99 10.01
N GLY A 325 -20.13 -12.70 9.84
CA GLY A 325 -19.14 -11.71 9.40
C GLY A 325 -17.95 -11.52 10.36
N PHE A 326 -18.11 -11.93 11.63
CA PHE A 326 -17.03 -11.86 12.62
C PHE A 326 -16.23 -13.16 12.73
N THR A 327 -16.67 -14.22 12.06
CA THR A 327 -16.01 -15.52 12.16
C THR A 327 -14.86 -15.66 11.17
N ASP A 328 -13.86 -16.45 11.54
CA ASP A 328 -12.77 -16.80 10.62
C ASP A 328 -13.27 -17.70 9.47
N LEU A 329 -14.42 -18.37 9.64
CA LEU A 329 -14.99 -19.28 8.63
C LEU A 329 -15.17 -18.60 7.27
N LEU A 330 -15.69 -17.36 7.25
CA LEU A 330 -15.84 -16.56 6.02
C LEU A 330 -14.59 -15.77 5.66
N GLY A 331 -13.66 -15.58 6.59
CA GLY A 331 -12.42 -14.84 6.40
C GLY A 331 -12.58 -13.36 6.04
N LEU A 332 -13.80 -12.80 6.19
CA LEU A 332 -14.11 -11.42 5.82
C LEU A 332 -13.24 -10.42 6.58
N HIS A 333 -12.79 -10.76 7.77
CA HIS A 333 -11.93 -9.95 8.61
C HIS A 333 -10.55 -9.65 8.00
N TYR A 334 -10.03 -10.43 7.03
CA TYR A 334 -8.76 -10.14 6.37
C TYR A 334 -8.86 -8.83 5.58
N TRP A 335 -9.89 -8.67 4.74
CA TRP A 335 -10.15 -7.43 4.03
C TRP A 335 -10.47 -6.27 4.96
N PHE A 336 -11.29 -6.52 5.99
CA PHE A 336 -11.64 -5.50 7.00
C PHE A 336 -10.39 -4.92 7.68
N LYS A 337 -9.48 -5.78 8.13
CA LYS A 337 -8.25 -5.40 8.82
C LYS A 337 -7.28 -4.68 7.89
N ARG A 338 -7.17 -5.15 6.63
CA ARG A 338 -6.35 -4.51 5.60
C ARG A 338 -6.80 -3.09 5.29
N ILE A 339 -8.08 -2.89 5.08
CA ILE A 339 -8.70 -1.56 4.92
C ILE A 339 -8.41 -0.68 6.14
N GLY A 340 -8.54 -1.24 7.35
CA GLY A 340 -8.25 -0.53 8.59
C GLY A 340 -6.81 -0.06 8.70
N MET A 341 -5.84 -0.89 8.32
CA MET A 341 -4.42 -0.52 8.28
C MET A 341 -4.11 0.50 7.19
N ASN A 342 -4.58 0.27 5.97
CA ASN A 342 -4.40 1.22 4.87
C ASN A 342 -4.92 2.62 5.23
N ARG A 343 -6.01 2.70 6.01
CA ARG A 343 -6.56 3.97 6.48
C ARG A 343 -5.58 4.76 7.33
N GLN A 344 -4.75 4.11 8.13
CA GLN A 344 -3.83 4.77 9.07
C GLN A 344 -2.44 5.05 8.47
N LEU A 345 -1.96 4.17 7.60
CA LEU A 345 -0.64 4.31 6.99
C LEU A 345 -0.53 5.58 6.15
N LEU A 346 0.63 6.23 6.18
CA LEU A 346 0.96 7.47 5.47
C LEU A 346 0.01 8.65 5.78
N GLY A 347 -0.51 8.67 6.99
CA GLY A 347 -1.42 9.69 7.53
C GLY A 347 -2.87 9.24 7.59
N SER A 348 -3.53 9.55 8.72
CA SER A 348 -4.97 9.33 8.88
C SER A 348 -5.77 10.25 7.94
N PRO A 349 -7.02 9.90 7.61
CA PRO A 349 -7.85 10.77 6.76
C PRO A 349 -7.99 12.19 7.26
N GLU A 350 -7.98 12.38 8.57
CA GLU A 350 -8.06 13.70 9.22
C GLU A 350 -6.81 14.52 8.94
N LEU A 351 -5.62 13.93 9.15
CA LEU A 351 -4.33 14.56 8.87
C LEU A 351 -4.18 14.90 7.38
N VAL A 352 -4.54 13.95 6.51
CA VAL A 352 -4.42 14.14 5.06
C VAL A 352 -5.40 15.18 4.53
N ARG A 353 -6.61 15.32 5.12
CA ARG A 353 -7.54 16.41 4.78
C ARG A 353 -7.03 17.78 5.20
N ASP A 354 -6.41 17.88 6.38
CA ASP A 354 -5.77 19.12 6.83
C ASP A 354 -4.65 19.54 5.85
N GLU A 355 -3.85 18.59 5.40
CA GLU A 355 -2.84 18.80 4.37
C GLU A 355 -3.46 19.29 3.05
N ALA A 356 -4.53 18.63 2.56
CA ALA A 356 -5.26 19.06 1.36
C ALA A 356 -5.85 20.46 1.52
N GLY A 357 -6.35 20.82 2.70
CA GLY A 357 -6.82 22.16 2.99
C GLY A 357 -5.73 23.21 2.89
N LYS A 358 -4.56 22.94 3.46
CA LYS A 358 -3.38 23.83 3.37
C LYS A 358 -2.92 24.04 1.92
N ILE A 359 -2.92 22.98 1.10
CA ILE A 359 -2.57 23.08 -0.34
C ILE A 359 -3.55 24.04 -1.07
N GLN A 360 -4.81 24.07 -0.66
CA GLN A 360 -5.84 24.93 -1.24
C GLN A 360 -5.90 26.32 -0.61
N GLY A 361 -5.07 26.62 0.39
CA GLY A 361 -4.98 27.93 1.04
C GLY A 361 -6.00 28.17 2.17
N PHE A 362 -6.52 27.08 2.76
CA PHE A 362 -7.38 27.13 3.95
C PHE A 362 -6.60 27.06 5.24
#